data_029aa05279f61875b413b2764ca3d505
#
_entry.id   029aa05279f61875b413b2764ca3d505
#
_cell.length_a   1.000
_cell.length_b   1.000
_cell.length_c   1.000
_cell.angle_alpha   90.00
_cell.angle_beta   90.00
_cell.angle_gamma   90.00
#
_symmetry.space_group_name_H-M   'P 1'
#
loop_
_entity.id
_entity.type
_entity.pdbx_description
1 polymer ?
#
loop_
_entity_poly.entity_id
_entity_poly.type
_entity_poly.pdbx_seq_one_letter_code
_entity_poly.pdbx_strand_id
1 'polypeptide(L)' 'MNFTMMTMDTQTSRARRLIKMLERMIKKDYLYTDDELKLMKSQLRLVKEELDAVDAKNSKGFK' A
#
# COMPACT_ATOMS: atom_id res chain seq x y z
N MET A 1 24.11 -7.43 -7.86
CA MET A 1 23.03 -7.04 -7.69
C MET A 1 22.76 -5.95 -6.85
N ASN A 2 22.16 -5.10 -7.30
CA ASN A 2 22.03 -3.89 -6.70
C ASN A 2 20.76 -3.63 -6.10
N PHE A 3 19.95 -4.61 -6.02
CA PHE A 3 18.71 -4.41 -5.44
C PHE A 3 18.78 -4.02 -4.01
N THR A 4 19.86 -4.28 -3.37
CA THR A 4 19.95 -3.91 -1.99
C THR A 4 19.87 -2.44 -1.79
N MET A 5 20.30 -1.70 -2.74
CA MET A 5 20.31 -0.32 -2.58
C MET A 5 18.97 0.28 -2.62
N MET A 6 18.04 -0.39 -3.20
CA MET A 6 16.79 0.17 -3.33
C MET A 6 15.83 -0.25 -2.29
N THR A 7 16.28 -0.91 -1.28
CA THR A 7 15.37 -1.47 -0.32
C THR A 7 14.48 -0.46 0.32
N MET A 8 14.99 0.66 0.75
CA MET A 8 14.19 1.61 1.44
C MET A 8 13.15 2.23 0.55
N ASP A 9 13.57 2.69 -0.59
CA ASP A 9 12.64 3.26 -1.53
C ASP A 9 11.68 2.22 -2.02
N THR A 10 12.14 1.00 -2.11
CA THR A 10 11.32 -0.06 -2.61
C THR A 10 10.13 -0.33 -1.71
N GLN A 11 10.31 -0.24 -0.41
CA GLN A 11 9.21 -0.47 0.50
C GLN A 11 8.09 0.53 0.28
N THR A 12 8.42 1.78 0.21
CA THR A 12 7.42 2.81 0.01
C THR A 12 6.79 2.68 -1.37
N SER A 13 7.60 2.42 -2.36
CA SER A 13 7.10 2.28 -3.73
C SER A 13 6.16 1.09 -3.85
N ARG A 14 6.52 -0.01 -3.21
CA ARG A 14 5.67 -1.18 -3.24
C ARG A 14 4.33 -0.91 -2.59
N ALA A 15 4.36 -0.22 -1.45
CA ALA A 15 3.14 0.09 -0.75
C ALA A 15 2.23 0.95 -1.61
N ARG A 16 2.78 1.93 -2.28
CA ARG A 16 1.99 2.80 -3.12
C ARG A 16 1.44 2.07 -4.33
N ARG A 17 2.25 1.20 -4.92
CA ARG A 17 1.79 0.40 -6.04
C ARG A 17 0.69 -0.54 -5.63
N LEU A 18 0.85 -1.14 -4.47
CA LEU A 18 -0.14 -2.07 -3.96
C LEU A 18 -1.46 -1.34 -3.70
N ILE A 19 -1.38 -0.14 -3.15
CA ILE A 19 -2.57 0.66 -2.92
C ILE A 19 -3.29 0.93 -4.24
N LYS A 20 -2.55 1.35 -5.24
CA LYS A 20 -3.16 1.63 -6.53
C LYS A 20 -3.78 0.40 -7.15
N MET A 21 -3.08 -0.72 -7.02
CA MET A 21 -3.60 -1.96 -7.57
C MET A 21 -4.88 -2.37 -6.88
N LEU A 22 -4.89 -2.30 -5.55
CA LEU A 22 -6.07 -2.67 -4.79
C LEU A 22 -7.23 -1.73 -5.09
N GLU A 23 -6.95 -0.46 -5.23
CA GLU A 23 -7.99 0.50 -5.57
C GLU A 23 -8.60 0.21 -6.93
N ARG A 24 -7.79 -0.16 -7.89
CA ARG A 24 -8.29 -0.53 -9.19
C ARG A 24 -9.16 -1.76 -9.13
N MET A 25 -8.70 -2.74 -8.38
CA MET A 25 -9.45 -3.99 -8.25
C MET A 25 -10.79 -3.74 -7.58
N ILE A 26 -10.79 -2.92 -6.55
CA ILE A 26 -12.02 -2.62 -5.85
C ILE A 26 -13.02 -1.87 -6.75
N LYS A 27 -12.52 -1.05 -7.65
CA LYS A 27 -13.39 -0.36 -8.58
C LYS A 27 -14.09 -1.32 -9.52
N LYS A 28 -13.46 -2.45 -9.78
CA LYS A 28 -14.07 -3.46 -10.63
C LYS A 28 -14.69 -4.54 -9.78
N ASP A 29 -15.50 -4.10 -8.83
CA ASP A 29 -16.06 -5.01 -7.84
C ASP A 29 -16.93 -6.09 -8.46
N TYR A 30 -17.47 -5.85 -9.64
CA TYR A 30 -18.28 -6.85 -10.31
C TYR A 30 -17.49 -8.10 -10.70
N LEU A 31 -16.17 -8.03 -10.63
CA LEU A 31 -15.34 -9.19 -10.98
C LEU A 31 -15.01 -10.05 -9.77
N TYR A 32 -15.39 -9.61 -8.58
CA TYR A 32 -14.98 -10.29 -7.36
C TYR A 32 -16.17 -10.60 -6.47
N THR A 33 -15.99 -11.57 -5.59
CA THR A 33 -17.02 -11.90 -4.62
C THR A 33 -16.96 -10.92 -3.46
N ASP A 34 -18.01 -10.91 -2.66
CA ASP A 34 -18.06 -10.04 -1.49
C ASP A 34 -16.92 -10.33 -0.53
N ASP A 35 -16.61 -11.61 -0.34
CA ASP A 35 -15.52 -11.99 0.54
C ASP A 35 -14.19 -11.48 0.03
N GLU A 36 -14.00 -11.58 -1.28
CA GLU A 36 -12.78 -11.10 -1.89
C GLU A 36 -12.66 -9.59 -1.76
N LEU A 37 -13.77 -8.89 -1.95
CA LEU A 37 -13.76 -7.45 -1.81
C LEU A 37 -13.47 -7.03 -0.38
N LYS A 38 -14.02 -7.74 0.58
CA LYS A 38 -13.75 -7.44 1.97
C LYS A 38 -12.27 -7.60 2.29
N LEU A 39 -11.68 -8.67 1.76
CA LEU A 39 -10.27 -8.92 1.98
C LEU A 39 -9.42 -7.83 1.35
N MET A 40 -9.75 -7.45 0.13
CA MET A 40 -9.01 -6.41 -0.56
C MET A 40 -9.11 -5.07 0.18
N LYS A 41 -10.29 -4.74 0.67
CA LYS A 41 -10.49 -3.49 1.40
C LYS A 41 -9.72 -3.50 2.70
N SER A 42 -9.68 -4.64 3.38
CA SER A 42 -8.90 -4.77 4.60
C SER A 42 -7.43 -4.59 4.33
N GLN A 43 -6.93 -5.22 3.29
CA GLN A 43 -5.54 -5.10 2.94
C GLN A 43 -5.18 -3.68 2.54
N LEU A 44 -6.06 -3.05 1.79
CA LEU A 44 -5.84 -1.66 1.40
C LEU A 44 -5.72 -0.77 2.62
N ARG A 45 -6.59 -0.97 3.57
CA ARG A 45 -6.56 -0.19 4.79
C ARG A 45 -5.26 -0.39 5.55
N LEU A 46 -4.84 -1.65 5.68
CA LEU A 46 -3.61 -1.96 6.41
C LEU A 46 -2.40 -1.35 5.74
N VAL A 47 -2.32 -1.45 4.43
CA VAL A 47 -1.18 -0.90 3.70
C VAL A 47 -1.15 0.61 3.82
N LYS A 48 -2.31 1.25 3.76
CA LYS A 48 -2.37 2.69 3.92
C LYS A 48 -1.93 3.12 5.31
N GLU A 49 -2.33 2.37 6.32
CA GLU A 49 -1.94 2.68 7.68
C GLU A 49 -0.43 2.54 7.87
N GLU A 50 0.14 1.51 7.27
CA GLU A 50 1.57 1.32 7.36
C GLU A 50 2.33 2.43 6.64
N LEU A 51 1.84 2.82 5.50
CA LEU A 51 2.48 3.89 4.77
C LEU A 51 2.39 5.21 5.53
N ASP A 52 1.26 5.46 6.15
CA ASP A 52 1.09 6.65 6.96
C ASP A 52 2.05 6.65 8.14
N ALA A 53 2.27 5.51 8.74
CA ALA A 53 3.18 5.41 9.86
C ALA A 53 4.60 5.74 9.43
N VAL A 54 4.99 5.27 8.26
CA VAL A 54 6.32 5.56 7.75
C VAL A 54 6.45 7.04 7.41
N ASP A 55 5.43 7.59 6.77
CA ASP A 55 5.45 8.99 6.41
C ASP A 55 5.46 9.87 7.67
N ALA A 56 4.72 9.48 8.66
CA ALA A 56 4.69 10.23 9.90
C ALA A 56 6.05 10.28 10.56
N LYS A 57 6.77 9.17 10.52
CA LYS A 57 8.11 9.14 11.07
C LYS A 57 9.02 10.06 10.30
N ASN A 58 8.93 10.02 9.00
CA ASN A 58 9.77 10.86 8.17
C ASN A 58 9.42 12.33 8.34
N SER A 59 8.14 12.61 8.45
CA SER A 59 7.71 13.97 8.58
C SER A 59 8.10 14.59 9.89
N LYS A 60 8.22 13.78 10.90
CA LYS A 60 8.62 14.29 12.17
C LYS A 60 9.92 14.99 12.13
N GLY A 61 10.78 14.55 11.27
CA GLY A 61 12.09 15.15 11.15
C GLY A 61 12.03 16.58 10.71
N PHE A 62 10.95 16.98 10.11
CA PHE A 62 10.86 18.32 9.65
C PHE A 62 10.49 19.28 10.72
N LYS A 63 9.84 18.83 11.68
CA LYS A 63 9.45 19.71 12.72
C LYS A 63 10.57 19.95 13.66
#